data_f3278cc79a525e75c82cd577922d64ec
#
_entry.id   f3278cc79a525e75c82cd577922d64ec
#
_cell.length_a   1.000
_cell.length_b   1.000
_cell.length_c   1.000
_cell.angle_alpha   90.00
_cell.angle_beta   90.00
_cell.angle_gamma   90.00
#
_symmetry.space_group_name_H-M   'P 1'
#
loop_
_entity.id
_entity.type
_entity.pdbx_description
1 polymer ?
#
loop_
_entity_poly.entity_id
_entity_poly.type
_entity_poly.pdbx_seq_one_letter_code
_entity_poly.pdbx_strand_id
1 'polypeptide(L)'
;MSETKPYEISKWAVYTAYERVKANKGSYGVDEQSIEDFEKNLKNNLYKIWNRMSSGSYFPQPVKAVSIPKKNGGIRVLGIPTVEDRIAQMTAKLYFEPCVEPLFLEDSYGYRPGKSAIQALSVTRKRCWHRDWVLEYDIKGLFDNIRHDYLLEMVRRHTPHKWILLYVERWLTTPFQLEDGTLQSRTSGTPQGGVISPVLANLFLHYAFDSFMAKEYPKAWWERYADDGVLHCKSYQQAIYMKSVLRERFRLFGLELNEEKTRIVYCKDADRTEEYWETGFDFLGYTFRPRLAKNKHGNIFLNFLPAMSTKAIKAMKEEVRRWKLQLKVSKSLNDLANIFNSQIQGWISYYGHFYKSELIYSLRYINQCLIKWVRRKYKKLNHRRRAEYWLGRIARRDNNLFAHWRVALSRLLTFAMSNDKLRRAGYASLMDYYLEWYPK
;
A
#
# COMPACT_ATOMS: atom_id res chain seq x y z
N MET A 1 13.82 -24.91 33.45
CA MET A 1 14.50 -24.65 32.15
C MET A 1 15.90 -25.19 32.23
N SER A 2 16.42 -25.85 31.19
CA SER A 2 17.79 -26.30 31.21
C SER A 2 18.71 -25.09 31.04
N GLU A 3 19.89 -25.06 31.68
CA GLU A 3 20.90 -24.00 31.57
C GLU A 3 21.28 -23.69 30.10
N THR A 4 21.13 -24.68 29.19
CA THR A 4 21.45 -24.58 27.78
C THR A 4 20.38 -23.89 26.91
N LYS A 5 19.14 -23.70 27.43
CA LYS A 5 18.02 -23.08 26.70
C LYS A 5 17.24 -22.14 27.63
N PRO A 6 17.79 -20.96 27.90
CA PRO A 6 17.19 -20.00 28.83
C PRO A 6 15.91 -19.34 28.30
N TYR A 7 15.62 -19.47 27.00
CA TYR A 7 14.47 -18.82 26.37
C TYR A 7 13.38 -19.80 25.98
N GLU A 8 12.17 -19.54 26.46
CA GLU A 8 10.99 -20.32 26.09
C GLU A 8 10.43 -19.86 24.73
N ILE A 9 10.80 -20.61 23.69
CA ILE A 9 10.28 -20.41 22.35
C ILE A 9 9.62 -21.72 21.89
N SER A 10 8.34 -21.67 21.54
CA SER A 10 7.63 -22.84 21.06
C SER A 10 8.13 -23.26 19.67
N LYS A 11 8.34 -24.56 19.47
CA LYS A 11 8.62 -25.10 18.12
C LYS A 11 7.48 -24.83 17.16
N TRP A 12 6.25 -24.84 17.64
CA TRP A 12 5.07 -24.50 16.86
C TRP A 12 5.06 -23.04 16.39
N ALA A 13 5.57 -22.10 17.21
CA ALA A 13 5.70 -20.71 16.81
C ALA A 13 6.70 -20.56 15.64
N VAL A 14 7.80 -21.32 15.66
CA VAL A 14 8.77 -21.34 14.55
C VAL A 14 8.16 -21.94 13.28
N TYR A 15 7.38 -23.01 13.42
CA TYR A 15 6.66 -23.61 12.30
C TYR A 15 5.60 -22.64 11.70
N THR A 16 4.79 -22.01 12.55
CA THR A 16 3.81 -21.00 12.13
C THR A 16 4.50 -19.81 11.44
N ALA A 17 5.66 -19.40 11.95
CA ALA A 17 6.47 -18.35 11.33
C ALA A 17 6.93 -18.74 9.93
N TYR A 18 7.40 -19.98 9.75
CA TYR A 18 7.74 -20.50 8.42
C TYR A 18 6.56 -20.48 7.46
N GLU A 19 5.37 -20.95 7.86
CA GLU A 19 4.18 -20.94 7.02
C GLU A 19 3.81 -19.54 6.56
N ARG A 20 3.87 -18.54 7.45
CA ARG A 20 3.64 -17.12 7.10
C ARG A 20 4.69 -16.58 6.13
N VAL A 21 5.97 -16.94 6.33
CA VAL A 21 7.05 -16.52 5.42
C VAL A 21 6.87 -17.17 4.04
N LYS A 22 6.51 -18.45 4.00
CA LYS A 22 6.20 -19.18 2.75
C LYS A 22 5.03 -18.55 2.00
N ALA A 23 3.93 -18.24 2.68
CA ALA A 23 2.75 -17.61 2.08
C ALA A 23 3.05 -16.24 1.46
N ASN A 24 3.95 -15.46 2.07
CA ASN A 24 4.36 -14.15 1.56
C ASN A 24 5.36 -14.23 0.40
N LYS A 25 5.95 -15.43 0.15
CA LYS A 25 6.99 -15.64 -0.87
C LYS A 25 8.19 -14.72 -0.65
N GLY A 26 8.89 -14.35 -1.70
CA GLY A 26 10.00 -13.40 -1.67
C GLY A 26 11.29 -13.99 -2.15
N SER A 27 12.24 -13.11 -2.48
CA SER A 27 13.55 -13.48 -3.01
C SER A 27 14.47 -14.03 -1.91
N TYR A 28 15.54 -14.70 -2.31
CA TYR A 28 16.62 -15.17 -1.42
C TYR A 28 17.48 -14.02 -0.89
N GLY A 29 18.12 -14.23 0.26
CA GLY A 29 19.06 -13.32 0.89
C GLY A 29 20.47 -13.43 0.32
N VAL A 30 21.48 -13.16 1.19
CA VAL A 30 22.91 -13.26 0.83
C VAL A 30 23.40 -14.70 0.65
N ASP A 31 22.69 -15.66 1.22
CA ASP A 31 22.95 -17.08 1.16
C ASP A 31 22.43 -17.77 -0.13
N GLU A 32 21.74 -17.02 -0.98
CA GLU A 32 21.10 -17.47 -2.21
C GLU A 32 20.11 -18.63 -2.04
N GLN A 33 19.74 -18.97 -0.79
CA GLN A 33 18.80 -20.05 -0.50
C GLN A 33 17.37 -19.57 -0.74
N SER A 34 16.67 -20.19 -1.68
CA SER A 34 15.24 -19.98 -1.91
C SER A 34 14.39 -20.66 -0.83
N ILE A 35 13.08 -20.34 -0.79
CA ILE A 35 12.13 -21.03 0.11
C ILE A 35 12.07 -22.52 -0.26
N GLU A 36 12.06 -22.85 -1.55
CA GLU A 36 12.05 -24.22 -2.06
C GLU A 36 13.31 -25.00 -1.65
N ASP A 37 14.47 -24.35 -1.65
CA ASP A 37 15.73 -24.98 -1.19
C ASP A 37 15.72 -25.19 0.33
N PHE A 38 15.19 -24.23 1.08
CA PHE A 38 15.00 -24.37 2.52
C PHE A 38 14.09 -25.55 2.87
N GLU A 39 13.04 -25.79 2.06
CA GLU A 39 12.09 -26.90 2.25
C GLU A 39 12.69 -28.28 2.04
N LYS A 40 13.75 -28.44 1.24
CA LYS A 40 14.41 -29.75 1.02
C LYS A 40 14.88 -30.41 2.33
N ASN A 41 15.18 -29.61 3.36
CA ASN A 41 15.57 -30.11 4.67
C ASN A 41 14.81 -29.40 5.80
N LEU A 42 13.51 -29.23 5.61
CA LEU A 42 12.65 -28.37 6.44
C LEU A 42 12.77 -28.67 7.94
N LYS A 43 12.63 -29.95 8.34
CA LYS A 43 12.65 -30.36 9.75
C LYS A 43 13.93 -29.92 10.46
N ASN A 44 15.08 -30.18 9.84
CA ASN A 44 16.38 -29.83 10.42
C ASN A 44 16.62 -28.33 10.41
N ASN A 45 16.22 -27.64 9.36
CA ASN A 45 16.37 -26.18 9.23
C ASN A 45 15.53 -25.46 10.31
N LEU A 46 14.27 -25.85 10.50
CA LEU A 46 13.42 -25.31 11.57
C LEU A 46 13.94 -25.66 12.98
N TYR A 47 14.45 -26.88 13.16
CA TYR A 47 15.07 -27.27 14.42
C TYR A 47 16.29 -26.42 14.75
N LYS A 48 17.16 -26.12 13.75
CA LYS A 48 18.33 -25.25 13.92
C LYS A 48 17.91 -23.84 14.36
N ILE A 49 16.93 -23.25 13.70
CA ILE A 49 16.40 -21.91 14.08
C ILE A 49 15.90 -21.95 15.53
N TRP A 50 15.00 -22.86 15.84
CA TRP A 50 14.44 -23.01 17.19
C TRP A 50 15.54 -23.20 18.22
N ASN A 51 16.49 -24.11 17.99
CA ASN A 51 17.56 -24.44 18.94
C ASN A 51 18.46 -23.23 19.21
N ARG A 52 18.90 -22.53 18.15
CA ARG A 52 19.75 -21.34 18.27
C ARG A 52 19.02 -20.17 18.93
N MET A 53 17.75 -19.95 18.59
CA MET A 53 16.97 -18.89 19.21
C MET A 53 16.71 -19.19 20.69
N SER A 54 16.39 -20.43 21.05
CA SER A 54 16.12 -20.82 22.45
C SER A 54 17.37 -20.80 23.33
N SER A 55 18.56 -21.01 22.76
CA SER A 55 19.85 -20.93 23.48
C SER A 55 20.47 -19.53 23.49
N GLY A 56 19.93 -18.57 22.75
CA GLY A 56 20.53 -17.25 22.59
C GLY A 56 21.69 -17.19 21.60
N SER A 57 22.00 -18.29 20.91
CA SER A 57 23.13 -18.37 19.97
C SER A 57 22.78 -18.06 18.52
N TYR A 58 21.55 -17.59 18.24
CA TYR A 58 21.17 -17.16 16.89
C TYR A 58 21.78 -15.80 16.57
N PHE A 59 22.53 -15.73 15.47
CA PHE A 59 23.06 -14.51 14.89
C PHE A 59 22.56 -14.37 13.46
N PRO A 60 21.94 -13.23 13.10
CA PRO A 60 21.48 -12.99 11.74
C PRO A 60 22.68 -12.84 10.78
N GLN A 61 22.48 -13.29 9.55
CA GLN A 61 23.42 -13.04 8.46
C GLN A 61 23.25 -11.59 7.95
N PRO A 62 24.27 -11.05 7.24
CA PRO A 62 24.12 -9.74 6.60
C PRO A 62 22.87 -9.65 5.72
N VAL A 63 22.28 -8.47 5.67
CA VAL A 63 21.08 -8.23 4.88
C VAL A 63 21.47 -7.87 3.45
N LYS A 64 20.99 -8.59 2.44
CA LYS A 64 21.26 -8.28 1.03
C LYS A 64 20.67 -6.95 0.65
N ALA A 65 21.50 -5.98 0.27
CA ALA A 65 21.06 -4.68 -0.20
C ALA A 65 20.69 -4.73 -1.68
N VAL A 66 19.48 -4.27 -2.02
CA VAL A 66 19.01 -4.16 -3.40
C VAL A 66 18.57 -2.74 -3.67
N SER A 67 19.24 -2.08 -4.61
CA SER A 67 18.95 -0.72 -5.01
C SER A 67 17.75 -0.66 -5.97
N ILE A 68 16.68 0.03 -5.58
CA ILE A 68 15.50 0.24 -6.43
C ILE A 68 15.38 1.74 -6.76
N PRO A 69 15.31 2.12 -8.04
CA PRO A 69 15.14 3.51 -8.42
C PRO A 69 13.76 4.03 -7.97
N LYS A 70 13.75 5.18 -7.29
CA LYS A 70 12.52 5.91 -6.99
C LYS A 70 11.99 6.60 -8.25
N LYS A 71 10.66 6.78 -8.34
CA LYS A 71 10.02 7.45 -9.49
C LYS A 71 10.45 8.90 -9.71
N ASN A 72 11.01 9.54 -8.70
CA ASN A 72 11.50 10.93 -8.69
C ASN A 72 13.03 11.05 -8.71
N GLY A 73 13.75 10.03 -9.19
CA GLY A 73 15.18 10.08 -9.48
C GLY A 73 16.12 9.70 -8.32
N GLY A 74 15.59 9.39 -7.12
CA GLY A 74 16.40 8.88 -6.00
C GLY A 74 16.52 7.34 -6.01
N ILE A 75 17.38 6.81 -5.16
CA ILE A 75 17.52 5.36 -4.91
C ILE A 75 16.83 5.02 -3.58
N ARG A 76 16.17 3.87 -3.54
CA ARG A 76 15.68 3.22 -2.31
C ARG A 76 16.43 1.91 -2.15
N VAL A 77 17.08 1.72 -1.02
CA VAL A 77 17.74 0.47 -0.71
C VAL A 77 16.76 -0.43 0.05
N LEU A 78 16.44 -1.58 -0.55
CA LEU A 78 15.70 -2.63 0.14
C LEU A 78 16.69 -3.60 0.76
N GLY A 79 16.40 -4.02 2.00
CA GLY A 79 17.15 -5.07 2.66
C GLY A 79 16.40 -6.40 2.57
N ILE A 80 17.01 -7.40 1.99
CA ILE A 80 16.44 -8.75 1.88
C ILE A 80 17.16 -9.68 2.85
N PRO A 81 16.54 -10.02 4.00
CA PRO A 81 17.09 -11.02 4.92
C PRO A 81 17.02 -12.42 4.31
N THR A 82 17.86 -13.34 4.79
CA THR A 82 17.79 -14.76 4.43
C THR A 82 16.44 -15.39 4.81
N VAL A 83 16.10 -16.53 4.24
CA VAL A 83 14.86 -17.27 4.59
C VAL A 83 14.88 -17.64 6.08
N GLU A 84 16.02 -18.11 6.58
CA GLU A 84 16.24 -18.43 8.00
C GLU A 84 15.94 -17.22 8.89
N ASP A 85 16.50 -16.06 8.53
CA ASP A 85 16.34 -14.83 9.32
C ASP A 85 14.91 -14.27 9.25
N ARG A 86 14.23 -14.37 8.10
CA ARG A 86 12.81 -14.01 8.01
C ARG A 86 11.93 -14.86 8.92
N ILE A 87 12.24 -16.16 9.06
CA ILE A 87 11.52 -17.06 9.97
C ILE A 87 11.82 -16.69 11.42
N ALA A 88 13.07 -16.40 11.77
CA ALA A 88 13.45 -15.95 13.10
C ALA A 88 12.77 -14.63 13.48
N GLN A 89 12.76 -13.63 12.58
CA GLN A 89 12.06 -12.35 12.76
C GLN A 89 10.54 -12.54 12.88
N MET A 90 9.95 -13.42 12.06
CA MET A 90 8.52 -13.73 12.16
C MET A 90 8.19 -14.42 13.48
N THR A 91 9.07 -15.30 13.97
CA THR A 91 8.90 -15.92 15.30
C THR A 91 8.90 -14.85 16.39
N ALA A 92 9.85 -13.92 16.38
CA ALA A 92 9.86 -12.81 17.32
C ALA A 92 8.62 -11.91 17.20
N LYS A 93 8.19 -11.64 15.97
CA LYS A 93 6.99 -10.85 15.70
C LYS A 93 5.73 -11.50 16.31
N LEU A 94 5.58 -12.82 16.21
CA LEU A 94 4.43 -13.55 16.77
C LEU A 94 4.29 -13.37 18.28
N TYR A 95 5.40 -13.20 19.02
CA TYR A 95 5.38 -12.94 20.45
C TYR A 95 5.29 -11.46 20.80
N PHE A 96 5.90 -10.60 19.97
CA PHE A 96 6.01 -9.17 20.28
C PHE A 96 4.80 -8.35 19.84
N GLU A 97 4.26 -8.64 18.65
CA GLU A 97 3.10 -7.88 18.10
C GLU A 97 1.89 -7.87 19.05
N PRO A 98 1.49 -9.00 19.68
CA PRO A 98 0.40 -8.99 20.65
C PRO A 98 0.66 -8.12 21.89
N CYS A 99 1.92 -7.89 22.25
CA CYS A 99 2.26 -7.05 23.41
C CYS A 99 2.12 -5.55 23.07
N VAL A 100 2.38 -5.16 21.84
CA VAL A 100 2.41 -3.75 21.45
C VAL A 100 1.16 -3.29 20.68
N GLU A 101 0.44 -4.20 20.03
CA GLU A 101 -0.77 -3.86 19.27
C GLU A 101 -1.85 -3.15 20.12
N PRO A 102 -2.11 -3.51 21.37
CA PRO A 102 -3.08 -2.81 22.22
C PRO A 102 -2.71 -1.37 22.56
N LEU A 103 -1.43 -0.97 22.39
CA LEU A 103 -0.96 0.39 22.65
C LEU A 103 -1.34 1.34 21.52
N PHE A 104 -1.43 0.81 20.30
CA PHE A 104 -1.59 1.63 19.11
C PHE A 104 -2.97 2.25 19.03
N LEU A 105 -3.02 3.55 18.76
CA LEU A 105 -4.25 4.30 18.68
C LEU A 105 -5.09 3.94 17.46
N GLU A 106 -6.40 4.23 17.53
CA GLU A 106 -7.38 3.89 16.50
C GLU A 106 -7.03 4.46 15.12
N ASP A 107 -6.48 5.67 15.09
CA ASP A 107 -6.16 6.43 13.88
C ASP A 107 -4.78 6.09 13.27
N SER A 108 -4.08 5.10 13.82
CA SER A 108 -2.88 4.50 13.22
C SER A 108 -3.26 3.23 12.45
N TYR A 109 -2.99 3.19 11.14
CA TYR A 109 -3.52 2.15 10.24
C TYR A 109 -2.44 1.27 9.59
N GLY A 110 -1.25 1.80 9.33
CA GLY A 110 -0.22 1.10 8.55
C GLY A 110 0.32 -0.15 9.23
N TYR A 111 0.42 -1.25 8.51
CA TYR A 111 1.04 -2.51 8.94
C TYR A 111 0.45 -3.18 10.19
N ARG A 112 -0.78 -2.85 10.57
CA ARG A 112 -1.45 -3.38 11.75
C ARG A 112 -2.46 -4.48 11.40
N PRO A 113 -2.60 -5.53 12.24
CA PRO A 113 -3.66 -6.52 12.10
C PRO A 113 -5.06 -5.88 12.13
N GLY A 114 -5.95 -6.30 11.22
CA GLY A 114 -7.33 -5.79 11.17
C GLY A 114 -7.49 -4.36 10.68
N LYS A 115 -6.42 -3.62 10.40
CA LYS A 115 -6.44 -2.27 9.83
C LYS A 115 -6.14 -2.30 8.32
N SER A 116 -6.67 -1.34 7.58
CA SER A 116 -6.47 -1.26 6.13
C SER A 116 -6.36 0.19 5.64
N ALA A 117 -5.73 0.35 4.46
CA ALA A 117 -5.66 1.64 3.77
C ALA A 117 -7.06 2.19 3.43
N ILE A 118 -8.02 1.33 3.12
CA ILE A 118 -9.40 1.75 2.81
C ILE A 118 -10.12 2.32 4.04
N GLN A 119 -9.86 1.77 5.23
CA GLN A 119 -10.38 2.34 6.47
C GLN A 119 -9.80 3.73 6.72
N ALA A 120 -8.47 3.91 6.60
CA ALA A 120 -7.82 5.22 6.70
C ALA A 120 -8.45 6.23 5.74
N LEU A 121 -8.53 5.88 4.44
CA LEU A 121 -9.14 6.72 3.40
C LEU A 121 -10.60 7.08 3.70
N SER A 122 -11.37 6.15 4.26
CA SER A 122 -12.78 6.38 4.62
C SER A 122 -12.91 7.39 5.75
N VAL A 123 -12.04 7.32 6.75
CA VAL A 123 -12.01 8.25 7.88
C VAL A 123 -11.53 9.61 7.41
N THR A 124 -10.41 9.68 6.67
CA THR A 124 -9.89 10.92 6.08
C THR A 124 -10.97 11.64 5.25
N ARG A 125 -11.70 10.90 4.39
CA ARG A 125 -12.80 11.47 3.60
C ARG A 125 -13.85 12.14 4.47
N LYS A 126 -14.31 11.46 5.53
CA LYS A 126 -15.33 11.99 6.44
C LYS A 126 -14.84 13.25 7.17
N ARG A 127 -13.59 13.22 7.64
CA ARG A 127 -12.99 14.35 8.39
C ARG A 127 -12.75 15.57 7.50
N CYS A 128 -12.39 15.39 6.23
CA CYS A 128 -12.30 16.46 5.24
C CYS A 128 -13.62 17.22 5.03
N TRP A 129 -14.78 16.60 5.29
CA TRP A 129 -16.08 17.29 5.23
C TRP A 129 -16.36 18.19 6.44
N HIS A 130 -15.64 17.98 7.55
CA HIS A 130 -15.84 18.70 8.82
C HIS A 130 -14.68 19.63 9.20
N ARG A 131 -13.62 19.66 8.40
CA ARG A 131 -12.45 20.50 8.60
C ARG A 131 -12.06 21.16 7.29
N ASP A 132 -11.78 22.45 7.36
CA ASP A 132 -11.51 23.25 6.16
C ASP A 132 -10.09 23.06 5.64
N TRP A 133 -9.18 22.63 6.50
CA TRP A 133 -7.77 22.50 6.19
C TRP A 133 -7.22 21.13 6.54
N VAL A 134 -6.30 20.69 5.72
CA VAL A 134 -5.52 19.46 5.90
C VAL A 134 -4.03 19.80 5.85
N LEU A 135 -3.29 19.31 6.83
CA LEU A 135 -1.84 19.20 6.75
C LEU A 135 -1.49 17.77 6.35
N GLU A 136 -1.12 17.56 5.07
CA GLU A 136 -0.50 16.33 4.59
C GLU A 136 0.98 16.37 4.96
N TYR A 137 1.51 15.31 5.58
CA TYR A 137 2.92 15.22 5.92
C TYR A 137 3.52 13.85 5.61
N ASP A 138 4.81 13.83 5.29
CA ASP A 138 5.62 12.64 5.02
C ASP A 138 6.91 12.73 5.84
N ILE A 139 7.34 11.62 6.45
CA ILE A 139 8.57 11.56 7.21
C ILE A 139 9.70 11.11 6.29
N LYS A 140 10.77 11.90 6.22
CA LYS A 140 11.91 11.63 5.34
C LYS A 140 12.69 10.41 5.83
N GLY A 141 12.64 9.32 5.04
CA GLY A 141 13.47 8.14 5.32
C GLY A 141 13.22 7.52 6.70
N LEU A 142 11.97 7.41 7.14
CA LEU A 142 11.62 6.87 8.46
C LEU A 142 12.44 5.63 8.82
N PHE A 143 12.41 4.61 7.97
CA PHE A 143 13.06 3.33 8.25
C PHE A 143 14.60 3.44 8.37
N ASP A 144 15.20 4.44 7.77
CA ASP A 144 16.66 4.63 7.75
C ASP A 144 17.12 5.47 8.96
N ASN A 145 16.21 6.25 9.59
CA ASN A 145 16.53 7.24 10.61
C ASN A 145 16.02 6.89 12.02
N ILE A 146 15.37 5.73 12.22
CA ILE A 146 14.95 5.30 13.56
C ILE A 146 16.18 5.14 14.46
N ARG A 147 16.21 5.88 15.57
CA ARG A 147 17.29 5.79 16.57
C ARG A 147 17.20 4.47 17.34
N HIS A 148 18.31 3.71 17.33
CA HIS A 148 18.37 2.39 17.98
C HIS A 148 18.23 2.48 19.49
N ASP A 149 18.83 3.47 20.14
CA ASP A 149 18.77 3.69 21.59
C ASP A 149 17.31 3.87 22.06
N TYR A 150 16.55 4.74 21.40
CA TYR A 150 15.14 4.98 21.73
C TYR A 150 14.30 3.74 21.43
N LEU A 151 14.50 3.12 20.27
CA LEU A 151 13.71 1.95 19.89
C LEU A 151 13.93 0.77 20.85
N LEU A 152 15.18 0.48 21.23
CA LEU A 152 15.50 -0.60 22.17
C LEU A 152 14.90 -0.36 23.55
N GLU A 153 14.90 0.90 24.03
CA GLU A 153 14.22 1.24 25.29
C GLU A 153 12.69 1.04 25.18
N MET A 154 12.07 1.42 24.06
CA MET A 154 10.65 1.15 23.84
C MET A 154 10.36 -0.35 23.78
N VAL A 155 11.16 -1.15 23.09
CA VAL A 155 11.02 -2.61 23.06
C VAL A 155 11.15 -3.18 24.47
N ARG A 156 12.15 -2.75 25.24
CA ARG A 156 12.36 -3.23 26.63
C ARG A 156 11.13 -3.00 27.51
N ARG A 157 10.47 -1.86 27.37
CA ARG A 157 9.28 -1.51 28.16
C ARG A 157 8.06 -2.37 27.85
N HIS A 158 7.97 -2.92 26.64
CA HIS A 158 6.74 -3.57 26.15
C HIS A 158 6.88 -5.07 25.88
N THR A 159 8.03 -5.68 26.19
CA THR A 159 8.15 -7.13 26.08
C THR A 159 8.55 -7.77 27.43
N PRO A 160 7.84 -8.81 27.85
CA PRO A 160 8.27 -9.63 28.99
C PRO A 160 9.42 -10.59 28.61
N HIS A 161 9.69 -10.75 27.31
CA HIS A 161 10.64 -11.73 26.78
C HIS A 161 12.02 -11.10 26.51
N LYS A 162 13.00 -11.35 27.38
CA LYS A 162 14.37 -10.83 27.23
C LYS A 162 15.01 -11.18 25.88
N TRP A 163 14.69 -12.33 25.31
CA TRP A 163 15.23 -12.77 24.02
C TRP A 163 14.75 -11.91 22.85
N ILE A 164 13.56 -11.31 22.92
CA ILE A 164 13.10 -10.39 21.89
C ILE A 164 14.01 -9.16 21.82
N LEU A 165 14.34 -8.56 22.95
CA LEU A 165 15.26 -7.43 23.00
C LEU A 165 16.63 -7.81 22.42
N LEU A 166 17.19 -8.97 22.81
CA LEU A 166 18.45 -9.50 22.30
C LEU A 166 18.45 -9.61 20.76
N TYR A 167 17.39 -10.18 20.18
CA TYR A 167 17.36 -10.38 18.74
C TYR A 167 17.01 -9.10 17.98
N VAL A 168 16.16 -8.24 18.52
CA VAL A 168 15.91 -6.92 17.92
C VAL A 168 17.21 -6.12 17.83
N GLU A 169 18.02 -6.10 18.89
CA GLU A 169 19.34 -5.44 18.89
C GLU A 169 20.25 -6.01 17.80
N ARG A 170 20.34 -7.34 17.67
CA ARG A 170 21.12 -8.00 16.63
C ARG A 170 20.64 -7.65 15.23
N TRP A 171 19.31 -7.64 14.98
CA TRP A 171 18.78 -7.26 13.67
C TRP A 171 18.97 -5.79 13.34
N LEU A 172 18.92 -4.91 14.32
CA LEU A 172 19.19 -3.48 14.10
C LEU A 172 20.66 -3.21 13.73
N THR A 173 21.59 -3.96 14.30
CA THR A 173 23.03 -3.79 14.08
C THR A 173 23.60 -4.65 12.95
N THR A 174 22.82 -5.59 12.41
CA THR A 174 23.24 -6.43 11.28
C THR A 174 23.57 -5.58 10.06
N PRO A 175 24.77 -5.74 9.45
CA PRO A 175 25.19 -4.94 8.31
C PRO A 175 24.40 -5.25 7.04
N PHE A 176 24.36 -4.30 6.13
CA PHE A 176 23.99 -4.56 4.74
C PHE A 176 25.19 -5.15 3.99
N GLN A 177 24.93 -6.12 3.11
CA GLN A 177 25.87 -6.54 2.08
C GLN A 177 25.47 -5.91 0.76
N LEU A 178 26.35 -5.08 0.21
CA LEU A 178 26.19 -4.42 -1.08
C LEU A 178 26.44 -5.41 -2.23
N GLU A 179 26.12 -5.01 -3.47
CA GLU A 179 26.29 -5.86 -4.66
C GLU A 179 27.75 -6.29 -4.92
N ASP A 180 28.71 -5.46 -4.49
CA ASP A 180 30.17 -5.74 -4.56
C ASP A 180 30.69 -6.61 -3.40
N GLY A 181 29.80 -7.07 -2.51
CA GLY A 181 30.15 -7.86 -1.33
C GLY A 181 30.57 -7.04 -0.10
N THR A 182 30.72 -5.73 -0.21
CA THR A 182 31.10 -4.84 0.90
C THR A 182 30.03 -4.87 1.99
N LEU A 183 30.48 -4.94 3.25
CA LEU A 183 29.62 -4.87 4.42
C LEU A 183 29.51 -3.43 4.92
N GLN A 184 28.30 -2.90 4.90
CA GLN A 184 27.98 -1.57 5.42
C GLN A 184 27.30 -1.68 6.78
N SER A 185 28.00 -1.24 7.84
CA SER A 185 27.46 -1.19 9.20
C SER A 185 26.32 -0.19 9.33
N ARG A 186 25.42 -0.43 10.30
CA ARG A 186 24.29 0.45 10.58
C ARG A 186 24.29 0.88 12.05
N THR A 187 24.13 2.18 12.26
CA THR A 187 24.03 2.81 13.59
C THR A 187 22.63 3.36 13.86
N SER A 188 21.80 3.40 12.84
CA SER A 188 20.38 3.83 12.88
C SER A 188 19.54 3.02 11.91
N GLY A 189 18.24 3.15 12.04
CA GLY A 189 17.27 2.56 11.12
C GLY A 189 17.01 1.07 11.31
N THR A 190 16.04 0.58 10.56
CA THR A 190 15.70 -0.84 10.45
C THR A 190 15.55 -1.21 8.96
N PRO A 191 15.96 -2.43 8.53
CA PRO A 191 15.93 -2.78 7.11
C PRO A 191 14.54 -2.62 6.49
N GLN A 192 14.46 -1.86 5.39
CA GLN A 192 13.24 -1.84 4.57
C GLN A 192 13.09 -3.20 3.86
N GLY A 193 12.26 -4.08 4.42
CA GLY A 193 12.07 -5.47 3.98
C GLY A 193 12.26 -6.50 5.11
N GLY A 194 12.73 -6.08 6.28
CA GLY A 194 12.71 -6.91 7.48
C GLY A 194 11.28 -7.21 7.91
N VAL A 195 11.03 -8.44 8.37
CA VAL A 195 9.68 -8.91 8.74
C VAL A 195 9.16 -8.23 10.01
N ILE A 196 10.04 -7.94 10.97
CA ILE A 196 9.70 -7.26 12.23
C ILE A 196 9.73 -5.73 12.10
N SER A 197 10.41 -5.18 11.09
CA SER A 197 10.63 -3.73 10.90
C SER A 197 9.35 -2.89 10.93
N PRO A 198 8.22 -3.32 10.34
CA PRO A 198 6.97 -2.55 10.38
C PRO A 198 6.40 -2.38 11.79
N VAL A 199 6.47 -3.42 12.64
CA VAL A 199 6.00 -3.35 14.04
C VAL A 199 6.91 -2.44 14.86
N LEU A 200 8.22 -2.53 14.67
CA LEU A 200 9.20 -1.66 15.32
C LEU A 200 9.01 -0.18 14.92
N ALA A 201 8.80 0.09 13.63
CA ALA A 201 8.52 1.43 13.14
C ALA A 201 7.21 2.00 13.71
N ASN A 202 6.15 1.18 13.81
CA ASN A 202 4.91 1.60 14.45
C ASN A 202 5.08 1.89 15.94
N LEU A 203 5.83 1.07 16.66
CA LEU A 203 6.14 1.32 18.07
C LEU A 203 6.91 2.63 18.25
N PHE A 204 7.91 2.89 17.41
CA PHE A 204 8.67 4.13 17.44
C PHE A 204 7.77 5.35 17.19
N LEU A 205 6.93 5.28 16.15
CA LEU A 205 6.00 6.36 15.81
C LEU A 205 4.87 6.53 16.83
N HIS A 206 4.48 5.49 17.53
CA HIS A 206 3.53 5.59 18.64
C HIS A 206 4.06 6.57 19.71
N TYR A 207 5.35 6.52 20.02
CA TYR A 207 5.98 7.45 20.98
C TYR A 207 6.33 8.80 20.35
N ALA A 208 6.84 8.80 19.13
CA ALA A 208 7.24 10.02 18.46
C ALA A 208 6.05 10.90 18.06
N PHE A 209 4.91 10.30 17.73
CA PHE A 209 3.76 11.02 17.18
C PHE A 209 2.45 10.68 17.90
N ASP A 210 1.98 9.41 17.89
CA ASP A 210 0.60 9.05 18.26
C ASP A 210 0.27 9.46 19.70
N SER A 211 1.10 9.05 20.68
CA SER A 211 0.91 9.38 22.11
C SER A 211 1.04 10.86 22.40
N PHE A 212 1.95 11.56 21.68
CA PHE A 212 2.11 13.00 21.79
C PHE A 212 0.86 13.72 21.31
N MET A 213 0.30 13.34 20.16
CA MET A 213 -0.94 13.94 19.66
C MET A 213 -2.11 13.69 20.58
N ALA A 214 -2.24 12.49 21.12
CA ALA A 214 -3.33 12.15 22.03
C ALA A 214 -3.26 12.94 23.35
N LYS A 215 -2.07 13.19 23.86
CA LYS A 215 -1.85 13.89 25.13
C LYS A 215 -1.94 15.40 24.99
N GLU A 216 -1.17 15.97 24.06
CA GLU A 216 -1.04 17.43 23.96
C GLU A 216 -2.13 18.06 23.06
N TYR A 217 -2.66 17.29 22.12
CA TYR A 217 -3.65 17.76 21.14
C TYR A 217 -4.86 16.82 21.03
N PRO A 218 -5.57 16.48 22.12
CA PRO A 218 -6.63 15.46 22.15
C PRO A 218 -7.84 15.79 21.25
N LYS A 219 -8.01 17.05 20.84
CA LYS A 219 -9.07 17.51 19.93
C LYS A 219 -8.64 17.55 18.45
N ALA A 220 -7.38 17.25 18.16
CA ALA A 220 -6.87 17.19 16.79
C ALA A 220 -7.24 15.85 16.17
N TRP A 221 -7.76 15.88 14.95
CA TRP A 221 -8.06 14.69 14.17
C TRP A 221 -6.91 14.43 13.20
N TRP A 222 -6.44 13.19 13.16
CA TRP A 222 -5.34 12.77 12.31
C TRP A 222 -5.48 11.32 11.90
N GLU A 223 -4.91 10.93 10.78
CA GLU A 223 -4.71 9.56 10.35
C GLU A 223 -3.24 9.36 9.97
N ARG A 224 -2.68 8.23 10.38
CA ARG A 224 -1.32 7.83 10.02
C ARG A 224 -1.30 6.46 9.38
N TYR A 225 -0.62 6.36 8.27
CA TYR A 225 -0.31 5.08 7.61
C TYR A 225 1.21 4.95 7.43
N ALA A 226 1.89 4.31 8.36
CA ALA A 226 3.35 4.28 8.46
C ALA A 226 3.94 5.72 8.53
N ASP A 227 4.73 6.11 7.54
CA ASP A 227 5.38 7.42 7.40
C ASP A 227 4.47 8.51 6.80
N ASP A 228 3.41 8.13 6.12
CA ASP A 228 2.44 9.06 5.56
C ASP A 228 1.37 9.45 6.60
N GLY A 229 1.07 10.72 6.75
CA GLY A 229 0.03 11.16 7.67
C GLY A 229 -0.75 12.39 7.20
N VAL A 230 -1.95 12.51 7.78
CA VAL A 230 -2.90 13.58 7.50
C VAL A 230 -3.40 14.14 8.83
N LEU A 231 -3.36 15.46 9.01
CA LEU A 231 -3.88 16.17 10.17
C LEU A 231 -4.95 17.14 9.72
N HIS A 232 -6.13 17.10 10.35
CA HIS A 232 -7.27 17.95 10.01
C HIS A 232 -7.33 19.19 10.89
N CYS A 233 -7.32 20.37 10.29
CA CYS A 233 -7.30 21.67 10.96
C CYS A 233 -8.56 22.49 10.65
N LYS A 234 -8.94 23.37 11.60
CA LYS A 234 -10.08 24.29 11.43
C LYS A 234 -9.68 25.54 10.65
N SER A 235 -8.42 25.96 10.73
CA SER A 235 -7.93 27.17 10.07
C SER A 235 -6.54 26.95 9.48
N TYR A 236 -6.17 27.82 8.54
CA TYR A 236 -4.83 27.85 7.94
C TYR A 236 -3.73 28.09 8.99
N GLN A 237 -3.98 29.01 9.91
CA GLN A 237 -3.07 29.31 11.01
C GLN A 237 -2.84 28.12 11.92
N GLN A 238 -3.89 27.34 12.21
CA GLN A 238 -3.76 26.10 12.96
C GLN A 238 -2.88 25.09 12.19
N ALA A 239 -3.04 24.98 10.88
CA ALA A 239 -2.23 24.06 10.06
C ALA A 239 -0.74 24.47 10.05
N ILE A 240 -0.43 25.76 9.92
CA ILE A 240 0.95 26.28 10.03
C ILE A 240 1.54 25.98 11.42
N TYR A 241 0.78 26.27 12.48
CA TYR A 241 1.22 25.99 13.86
C TYR A 241 1.50 24.50 14.05
N MET A 242 0.59 23.62 13.63
CA MET A 242 0.79 22.18 13.74
C MET A 242 1.95 21.67 12.91
N LYS A 243 2.21 22.25 11.74
CA LYS A 243 3.40 21.91 10.94
C LYS A 243 4.69 22.23 11.71
N SER A 244 4.76 23.37 12.39
CA SER A 244 5.93 23.73 13.21
C SER A 244 6.08 22.80 14.42
N VAL A 245 4.98 22.47 15.10
CA VAL A 245 4.95 21.52 16.22
C VAL A 245 5.47 20.16 15.81
N LEU A 246 4.98 19.62 14.68
CA LEU A 246 5.41 18.31 14.18
C LEU A 246 6.89 18.31 13.78
N ARG A 247 7.38 19.40 13.16
CA ARG A 247 8.79 19.54 12.81
C ARG A 247 9.69 19.42 14.05
N GLU A 248 9.40 20.18 15.11
CA GLU A 248 10.17 20.14 16.34
C GLU A 248 10.02 18.77 17.04
N ARG A 249 8.82 18.22 17.07
CA ARG A 249 8.59 16.92 17.69
C ARG A 249 9.38 15.81 17.01
N PHE A 250 9.35 15.73 15.68
CA PHE A 250 10.12 14.72 14.94
C PHE A 250 11.62 14.91 15.11
N ARG A 251 12.10 16.15 15.12
CA ARG A 251 13.52 16.45 15.37
C ARG A 251 14.02 15.88 16.69
N LEU A 252 13.22 15.93 17.76
CA LEU A 252 13.56 15.32 19.06
C LEU A 252 13.77 13.82 18.99
N PHE A 253 13.11 13.14 18.06
CA PHE A 253 13.25 11.69 17.82
C PHE A 253 14.27 11.35 16.72
N GLY A 254 15.01 12.32 16.20
CA GLY A 254 15.97 12.13 15.11
C GLY A 254 15.31 11.93 13.74
N LEU A 255 14.03 12.31 13.62
CA LEU A 255 13.28 12.27 12.37
C LEU A 255 13.16 13.67 11.75
N GLU A 256 12.94 13.71 10.44
CA GLU A 256 12.78 14.95 9.68
C GLU A 256 11.49 14.91 8.84
N LEU A 257 10.74 16.02 8.81
CA LEU A 257 9.65 16.19 7.85
C LEU A 257 10.20 16.35 6.43
N ASN A 258 9.57 15.71 5.49
CA ASN A 258 9.83 15.95 4.07
C ASN A 258 9.11 17.23 3.62
N GLU A 259 9.83 18.36 3.62
CA GLU A 259 9.25 19.67 3.33
C GLU A 259 8.61 19.75 1.92
N GLU A 260 9.17 19.05 0.93
CA GLU A 260 8.63 19.03 -0.45
C GLU A 260 7.29 18.31 -0.57
N LYS A 261 7.03 17.35 0.33
CA LYS A 261 5.80 16.58 0.36
C LYS A 261 4.84 17.01 1.46
N THR A 262 5.30 17.84 2.40
CA THR A 262 4.45 18.35 3.49
C THR A 262 3.71 19.60 3.04
N ARG A 263 2.39 19.49 2.87
CA ARG A 263 1.56 20.55 2.29
C ARG A 263 0.35 20.86 3.15
N ILE A 264 -0.06 22.13 3.12
CA ILE A 264 -1.31 22.61 3.73
C ILE A 264 -2.32 22.79 2.60
N VAL A 265 -3.46 22.12 2.71
CA VAL A 265 -4.45 22.01 1.65
C VAL A 265 -5.81 22.46 2.13
N TYR A 266 -6.49 23.30 1.33
CA TYR A 266 -7.86 23.74 1.58
C TYR A 266 -8.88 22.73 1.02
N CYS A 267 -9.79 22.28 1.85
CA CYS A 267 -10.82 21.30 1.48
C CYS A 267 -12.03 21.98 0.84
N LYS A 268 -11.81 22.59 -0.33
CA LYS A 268 -12.84 23.32 -1.09
C LYS A 268 -14.02 22.42 -1.47
N ASP A 269 -15.24 22.87 -1.24
CA ASP A 269 -16.49 22.22 -1.67
C ASP A 269 -17.59 23.27 -1.98
N ALA A 270 -18.87 22.86 -1.96
CA ALA A 270 -19.98 23.77 -2.27
C ALA A 270 -20.16 24.89 -1.24
N ASP A 271 -19.85 24.62 0.03
CA ASP A 271 -20.02 25.57 1.14
C ASP A 271 -18.74 26.38 1.39
N ARG A 272 -17.59 25.82 1.05
CA ARG A 272 -16.24 26.38 1.19
C ARG A 272 -15.72 26.85 -0.16
N THR A 273 -16.04 28.09 -0.53
CA THR A 273 -15.88 28.63 -1.89
C THR A 273 -14.62 29.49 -2.07
N GLU A 274 -13.87 29.74 -1.00
CA GLU A 274 -12.65 30.55 -1.07
C GLU A 274 -11.60 29.96 -2.02
N GLU A 275 -10.76 30.81 -2.59
CA GLU A 275 -9.71 30.42 -3.53
C GLU A 275 -8.36 30.33 -2.83
N TYR A 276 -7.75 29.14 -2.87
CA TYR A 276 -6.41 28.89 -2.35
C TYR A 276 -5.60 28.11 -3.39
N TRP A 277 -4.26 28.22 -3.32
CA TRP A 277 -3.33 27.59 -4.26
C TRP A 277 -3.39 26.07 -4.23
N GLU A 278 -3.47 25.49 -3.02
CA GLU A 278 -3.50 24.04 -2.82
C GLU A 278 -4.90 23.60 -2.40
N THR A 279 -5.60 22.95 -3.30
CA THR A 279 -6.96 22.40 -3.08
C THR A 279 -7.01 20.89 -3.28
N GLY A 280 -5.85 20.20 -3.19
CA GLY A 280 -5.82 18.75 -3.31
C GLY A 280 -4.53 18.13 -2.80
N PHE A 281 -4.63 16.91 -2.27
CA PHE A 281 -3.50 16.12 -1.77
C PHE A 281 -3.62 14.65 -2.18
N ASP A 282 -2.48 13.95 -2.18
CA ASP A 282 -2.41 12.52 -2.48
C ASP A 282 -2.22 11.72 -1.18
N PHE A 283 -3.11 10.79 -0.90
CA PHE A 283 -2.98 9.88 0.24
C PHE A 283 -3.29 8.44 -0.19
N LEU A 284 -2.37 7.53 0.07
CA LEU A 284 -2.52 6.07 -0.20
C LEU A 284 -2.98 5.76 -1.63
N GLY A 285 -2.43 6.46 -2.61
CA GLY A 285 -2.76 6.24 -4.03
C GLY A 285 -4.07 6.86 -4.50
N TYR A 286 -4.72 7.64 -3.66
CA TYR A 286 -5.88 8.45 -4.01
C TYR A 286 -5.52 9.94 -3.97
N THR A 287 -6.12 10.73 -4.86
CA THR A 287 -6.09 12.20 -4.80
C THR A 287 -7.41 12.72 -4.24
N PHE A 288 -7.34 13.40 -3.12
CA PHE A 288 -8.42 14.17 -2.52
C PHE A 288 -8.46 15.55 -3.16
N ARG A 289 -9.58 15.95 -3.71
CA ARG A 289 -9.79 17.28 -4.31
C ARG A 289 -11.27 17.57 -4.52
N PRO A 290 -11.64 18.84 -4.85
CA PRO A 290 -13.00 19.17 -5.28
C PRO A 290 -13.44 18.35 -6.49
N ARG A 291 -14.61 17.70 -6.41
CA ARG A 291 -15.21 16.89 -7.48
C ARG A 291 -16.71 17.06 -7.50
N LEU A 292 -17.30 17.01 -8.68
CA LEU A 292 -18.74 16.98 -8.81
C LEU A 292 -19.30 15.66 -8.27
N ALA A 293 -20.23 15.76 -7.35
CA ALA A 293 -20.98 14.65 -6.78
C ALA A 293 -22.47 14.83 -7.07
N LYS A 294 -23.22 13.73 -7.00
CA LYS A 294 -24.65 13.73 -7.17
C LYS A 294 -25.32 13.22 -5.89
N ASN A 295 -26.24 14.00 -5.33
CA ASN A 295 -26.99 13.60 -4.15
C ASN A 295 -28.11 12.59 -4.51
N LYS A 296 -28.83 12.07 -3.49
CA LYS A 296 -29.94 11.12 -3.66
C LYS A 296 -31.11 11.70 -4.48
N HIS A 297 -31.26 13.01 -4.51
CA HIS A 297 -32.30 13.71 -5.26
C HIS A 297 -31.90 14.02 -6.72
N GLY A 298 -30.69 13.73 -7.10
CA GLY A 298 -30.18 13.96 -8.44
C GLY A 298 -29.47 15.30 -8.66
N ASN A 299 -29.38 16.16 -7.65
CA ASN A 299 -28.71 17.45 -7.75
C ASN A 299 -27.18 17.26 -7.75
N ILE A 300 -26.52 18.01 -8.61
CA ILE A 300 -25.06 18.01 -8.74
C ILE A 300 -24.51 19.13 -7.86
N PHE A 301 -23.51 18.81 -7.06
CA PHE A 301 -22.82 19.77 -6.18
C PHE A 301 -21.31 19.46 -6.11
N LEU A 302 -20.52 20.44 -5.72
CA LEU A 302 -19.09 20.27 -5.51
C LEU A 302 -18.85 19.65 -4.12
N ASN A 303 -18.00 18.60 -4.06
CA ASN A 303 -17.65 17.97 -2.80
C ASN A 303 -16.15 17.61 -2.81
N PHE A 304 -15.53 17.60 -1.64
CA PHE A 304 -14.13 17.19 -1.49
C PHE A 304 -14.03 15.67 -1.37
N LEU A 305 -13.57 15.00 -2.44
CA LEU A 305 -13.65 13.55 -2.57
C LEU A 305 -12.35 12.91 -3.03
N PRO A 306 -12.00 11.70 -2.50
CA PRO A 306 -10.92 10.89 -3.02
C PRO A 306 -11.30 10.18 -4.32
N ALA A 307 -10.38 10.13 -5.27
CA ALA A 307 -10.44 9.25 -6.44
C ALA A 307 -9.04 8.74 -6.76
N MET A 308 -8.94 7.69 -7.58
CA MET A 308 -7.66 7.14 -8.02
C MET A 308 -6.72 8.25 -8.48
N SER A 309 -5.50 8.30 -7.93
CA SER A 309 -4.56 9.39 -8.21
C SER A 309 -3.99 9.27 -9.63
N THR A 310 -3.56 10.41 -10.19
CA THR A 310 -2.90 10.45 -11.51
C THR A 310 -1.65 9.57 -11.54
N LYS A 311 -0.89 9.53 -10.43
CA LYS A 311 0.28 8.64 -10.28
C LYS A 311 -0.11 7.16 -10.36
N ALA A 312 -1.21 6.77 -9.67
CA ALA A 312 -1.73 5.41 -9.69
C ALA A 312 -2.26 5.02 -11.08
N ILE A 313 -2.99 5.93 -11.76
CA ILE A 313 -3.45 5.73 -13.14
C ILE A 313 -2.26 5.51 -14.09
N LYS A 314 -1.22 6.33 -13.98
CA LYS A 314 -0.01 6.18 -14.80
C LYS A 314 0.67 4.84 -14.56
N ALA A 315 0.85 4.45 -13.30
CA ALA A 315 1.45 3.16 -12.93
C ALA A 315 0.63 1.97 -13.45
N MET A 316 -0.71 2.02 -13.34
CA MET A 316 -1.59 0.99 -13.89
C MET A 316 -1.45 0.88 -15.42
N LYS A 317 -1.43 2.01 -16.13
CA LYS A 317 -1.25 2.01 -17.60
C LYS A 317 0.13 1.49 -18.01
N GLU A 318 1.17 1.82 -17.28
CA GLU A 318 2.52 1.28 -17.49
C GLU A 318 2.56 -0.23 -17.31
N GLU A 319 1.92 -0.73 -16.27
CA GLU A 319 1.82 -2.18 -16.02
C GLU A 319 1.08 -2.89 -17.15
N VAL A 320 -0.07 -2.36 -17.58
CA VAL A 320 -0.81 -2.91 -18.75
C VAL A 320 0.05 -2.90 -20.02
N ARG A 321 0.93 -1.90 -20.21
CA ARG A 321 1.88 -1.91 -21.32
C ARG A 321 2.91 -3.02 -21.21
N ARG A 322 3.40 -3.32 -19.99
CA ARG A 322 4.34 -4.42 -19.72
C ARG A 322 3.75 -5.78 -20.04
N TRP A 323 2.43 -5.95 -19.98
CA TRP A 323 1.79 -7.20 -20.39
C TRP A 323 2.04 -7.54 -21.86
N LYS A 324 2.36 -6.56 -22.70
CA LYS A 324 2.63 -6.71 -24.14
C LYS A 324 1.56 -7.59 -24.83
N LEU A 325 0.27 -7.33 -24.52
CA LEU A 325 -0.87 -8.14 -24.99
C LEU A 325 -0.82 -8.39 -26.49
N GLN A 326 -0.49 -7.35 -27.29
CA GLN A 326 -0.39 -7.45 -28.74
C GLN A 326 0.62 -8.48 -29.24
N LEU A 327 1.57 -8.92 -28.41
CA LEU A 327 2.56 -9.97 -28.77
C LEU A 327 2.12 -11.37 -28.38
N LYS A 328 1.07 -11.53 -27.58
CA LYS A 328 0.59 -12.83 -27.08
C LYS A 328 -0.44 -13.45 -28.04
N VAL A 329 -0.15 -13.48 -29.34
CA VAL A 329 -1.07 -13.96 -30.39
C VAL A 329 -1.35 -15.46 -30.32
N SER A 330 -0.47 -16.26 -29.71
CA SER A 330 -0.69 -17.69 -29.47
C SER A 330 -1.75 -17.96 -28.39
N LYS A 331 -1.99 -17.01 -27.49
CA LYS A 331 -2.97 -17.16 -26.41
C LYS A 331 -4.39 -16.91 -26.90
N SER A 332 -5.36 -17.59 -26.29
CA SER A 332 -6.79 -17.29 -26.46
C SER A 332 -7.20 -16.08 -25.57
N LEU A 333 -8.42 -15.58 -25.77
CA LEU A 333 -8.96 -14.52 -24.91
C LEU A 333 -9.15 -15.00 -23.46
N ASN A 334 -9.55 -16.27 -23.29
CA ASN A 334 -9.67 -16.92 -21.96
C ASN A 334 -8.31 -17.03 -21.26
N ASP A 335 -7.25 -17.41 -21.99
CA ASP A 335 -5.90 -17.48 -21.41
C ASP A 335 -5.46 -16.10 -20.91
N LEU A 336 -5.71 -15.05 -21.70
CA LEU A 336 -5.39 -13.67 -21.29
C LEU A 336 -6.19 -13.25 -20.04
N ALA A 337 -7.46 -13.60 -19.98
CA ALA A 337 -8.28 -13.34 -18.81
C ALA A 337 -7.74 -14.06 -17.57
N ASN A 338 -7.41 -15.35 -17.69
CA ASN A 338 -6.84 -16.14 -16.58
C ASN A 338 -5.51 -15.57 -16.08
N ILE A 339 -4.66 -15.07 -16.98
CA ILE A 339 -3.35 -14.49 -16.62
C ILE A 339 -3.51 -13.16 -15.88
N PHE A 340 -4.43 -12.28 -16.32
CA PHE A 340 -4.45 -10.89 -15.88
C PHE A 340 -5.60 -10.51 -14.95
N ASN A 341 -6.65 -11.34 -14.84
CA ASN A 341 -7.83 -11.01 -14.04
C ASN A 341 -7.52 -10.80 -12.55
N SER A 342 -6.59 -11.55 -11.97
CA SER A 342 -6.20 -11.37 -10.56
C SER A 342 -5.69 -9.96 -10.30
N GLN A 343 -4.84 -9.43 -11.20
CA GLN A 343 -4.31 -8.07 -11.09
C GLN A 343 -5.39 -7.00 -11.37
N ILE A 344 -6.23 -7.22 -12.39
CA ILE A 344 -7.36 -6.33 -12.69
C ILE A 344 -8.32 -6.27 -11.49
N GLN A 345 -8.65 -7.43 -10.89
CA GLN A 345 -9.50 -7.50 -9.72
C GLN A 345 -8.89 -6.79 -8.51
N GLY A 346 -7.56 -6.88 -8.32
CA GLY A 346 -6.84 -6.14 -7.29
C GLY A 346 -7.03 -4.62 -7.43
N TRP A 347 -6.90 -4.07 -8.65
CA TRP A 347 -7.18 -2.64 -8.90
C TRP A 347 -8.64 -2.27 -8.65
N ILE A 348 -9.59 -3.12 -9.06
CA ILE A 348 -11.01 -2.89 -8.83
C ILE A 348 -11.33 -2.91 -7.33
N SER A 349 -10.80 -3.89 -6.60
CA SER A 349 -11.00 -4.02 -5.16
C SER A 349 -10.40 -2.86 -4.38
N TYR A 350 -9.25 -2.33 -4.79
CA TYR A 350 -8.61 -1.20 -4.12
C TYR A 350 -9.20 0.16 -4.54
N TYR A 351 -9.20 0.47 -5.85
CA TYR A 351 -9.61 1.79 -6.35
C TYR A 351 -11.11 1.94 -6.62
N GLY A 352 -11.88 0.87 -6.47
CA GLY A 352 -13.32 0.88 -6.66
C GLY A 352 -14.15 1.36 -5.45
N HIS A 353 -13.51 1.68 -4.31
CA HIS A 353 -14.23 2.13 -3.11
C HIS A 353 -14.75 3.57 -3.23
N PHE A 354 -13.96 4.45 -3.84
CA PHE A 354 -14.30 5.86 -3.96
C PHE A 354 -14.28 6.31 -5.42
N TYR A 355 -15.22 7.20 -5.78
CA TYR A 355 -15.33 7.85 -7.09
C TYR A 355 -15.01 6.91 -8.28
N LYS A 356 -15.76 5.83 -8.39
CA LYS A 356 -15.56 4.72 -9.35
C LYS A 356 -15.38 5.14 -10.82
N SER A 357 -15.86 6.35 -11.19
CA SER A 357 -15.76 6.87 -12.57
C SER A 357 -14.30 6.94 -13.07
N GLU A 358 -13.39 7.42 -12.23
CA GLU A 358 -11.98 7.54 -12.59
C GLU A 358 -11.33 6.18 -12.84
N LEU A 359 -11.64 5.19 -12.00
CA LEU A 359 -11.17 3.83 -12.20
C LEU A 359 -11.71 3.24 -13.51
N ILE A 360 -13.03 3.33 -13.74
CA ILE A 360 -13.66 2.77 -14.94
C ILE A 360 -13.08 3.41 -16.20
N TYR A 361 -12.88 4.73 -16.19
CA TYR A 361 -12.25 5.43 -17.29
C TYR A 361 -10.82 4.90 -17.54
N SER A 362 -10.08 4.66 -16.47
CA SER A 362 -8.70 4.17 -16.57
C SER A 362 -8.61 2.72 -17.08
N LEU A 363 -9.56 1.86 -16.68
CA LEU A 363 -9.63 0.46 -17.11
C LEU A 363 -9.94 0.31 -18.61
N ARG A 364 -10.50 1.33 -19.27
CA ARG A 364 -10.68 1.34 -20.75
C ARG A 364 -9.37 1.12 -21.51
N TYR A 365 -8.23 1.49 -20.93
CA TYR A 365 -6.93 1.27 -21.54
C TYR A 365 -6.64 -0.22 -21.80
N ILE A 366 -7.15 -1.11 -20.92
CA ILE A 366 -7.05 -2.57 -21.13
C ILE A 366 -7.76 -2.97 -22.42
N ASN A 367 -9.00 -2.47 -22.64
CA ASN A 367 -9.73 -2.74 -23.89
C ASN A 367 -8.99 -2.24 -25.13
N GLN A 368 -8.35 -1.06 -25.07
CA GLN A 368 -7.53 -0.57 -26.17
C GLN A 368 -6.37 -1.52 -26.51
N CYS A 369 -5.75 -2.10 -25.48
CA CYS A 369 -4.70 -3.10 -25.66
C CYS A 369 -5.24 -4.45 -26.20
N LEU A 370 -6.42 -4.89 -25.73
CA LEU A 370 -7.10 -6.06 -26.28
C LEU A 370 -7.49 -5.88 -27.76
N ILE A 371 -7.99 -4.71 -28.16
CA ILE A 371 -8.28 -4.39 -29.55
C ILE A 371 -7.01 -4.51 -30.43
N LYS A 372 -5.87 -4.02 -29.96
CA LYS A 372 -4.58 -4.18 -30.67
C LYS A 372 -4.20 -5.66 -30.80
N TRP A 373 -4.45 -6.47 -29.76
CA TRP A 373 -4.23 -7.92 -29.79
C TRP A 373 -5.16 -8.61 -30.80
N VAL A 374 -6.47 -8.31 -30.79
CA VAL A 374 -7.46 -8.86 -31.75
C VAL A 374 -7.02 -8.59 -33.19
N ARG A 375 -6.66 -7.34 -33.50
CA ARG A 375 -6.22 -6.92 -34.85
C ARG A 375 -4.98 -7.67 -35.31
N ARG A 376 -4.07 -8.00 -34.41
CA ARG A 376 -2.84 -8.73 -34.74
C ARG A 376 -3.07 -10.22 -34.88
N LYS A 377 -3.95 -10.81 -34.04
CA LYS A 377 -4.25 -12.23 -34.05
C LYS A 377 -5.13 -12.65 -35.24
N TYR A 378 -6.15 -11.85 -35.56
CA TYR A 378 -7.16 -12.21 -36.56
C TYR A 378 -7.05 -11.29 -37.78
N LYS A 379 -6.47 -11.79 -38.90
CA LYS A 379 -6.28 -11.02 -40.14
C LYS A 379 -7.58 -10.38 -40.64
N LYS A 380 -8.75 -11.06 -40.53
CA LYS A 380 -10.06 -10.56 -40.92
C LYS A 380 -10.54 -9.39 -40.03
N LEU A 381 -9.95 -9.22 -38.85
CA LEU A 381 -10.27 -8.15 -37.87
C LEU A 381 -9.17 -7.09 -37.77
N ASN A 382 -8.35 -6.91 -38.81
CA ASN A 382 -7.25 -5.94 -38.82
C ASN A 382 -7.72 -4.49 -38.73
N HIS A 383 -8.96 -4.18 -39.15
CA HIS A 383 -9.56 -2.86 -39.06
C HIS A 383 -10.09 -2.61 -37.64
N ARG A 384 -9.80 -1.41 -37.09
CA ARG A 384 -10.13 -1.07 -35.70
C ARG A 384 -11.62 -1.27 -35.36
N ARG A 385 -12.53 -0.70 -36.14
CA ARG A 385 -13.99 -0.82 -35.88
C ARG A 385 -14.49 -2.27 -35.87
N ARG A 386 -13.95 -3.13 -36.75
CA ARG A 386 -14.31 -4.55 -36.79
C ARG A 386 -13.84 -5.29 -35.52
N ALA A 387 -12.62 -4.98 -35.06
CA ALA A 387 -12.07 -5.55 -33.82
C ALA A 387 -12.85 -5.08 -32.58
N GLU A 388 -13.18 -3.80 -32.50
CA GLU A 388 -14.00 -3.20 -31.44
C GLU A 388 -15.39 -3.85 -31.36
N TYR A 389 -16.06 -3.97 -32.51
CA TYR A 389 -17.38 -4.62 -32.60
C TYR A 389 -17.32 -6.10 -32.18
N TRP A 390 -16.31 -6.84 -32.63
CA TRP A 390 -16.10 -8.23 -32.28
C TRP A 390 -15.87 -8.40 -30.76
N LEU A 391 -14.98 -7.61 -30.18
CA LEU A 391 -14.71 -7.63 -28.74
C LEU A 391 -15.94 -7.25 -27.92
N GLY A 392 -16.67 -6.24 -28.36
CA GLY A 392 -17.94 -5.79 -27.72
C GLY A 392 -19.03 -6.86 -27.73
N ARG A 393 -19.14 -7.68 -28.81
CA ARG A 393 -20.08 -8.83 -28.84
C ARG A 393 -19.69 -9.90 -27.81
N ILE A 394 -18.40 -10.18 -27.66
CA ILE A 394 -17.94 -11.17 -26.67
C ILE A 394 -18.21 -10.64 -25.26
N ALA A 395 -17.87 -9.40 -24.97
CA ALA A 395 -18.09 -8.79 -23.67
C ALA A 395 -19.60 -8.74 -23.27
N ARG A 396 -20.50 -8.63 -24.26
CA ARG A 396 -21.95 -8.73 -24.00
C ARG A 396 -22.42 -10.16 -23.73
N ARG A 397 -21.84 -11.14 -24.45
CA ARG A 397 -22.20 -12.55 -24.27
C ARG A 397 -21.66 -13.10 -22.96
N ASP A 398 -20.45 -12.69 -22.59
CA ASP A 398 -19.78 -13.10 -21.36
C ASP A 398 -19.08 -11.90 -20.70
N ASN A 399 -19.82 -11.20 -19.86
CA ASN A 399 -19.32 -10.04 -19.12
C ASN A 399 -18.44 -10.42 -17.94
N ASN A 400 -18.36 -11.69 -17.57
CA ASN A 400 -17.53 -12.19 -16.49
C ASN A 400 -16.13 -12.59 -16.97
N LEU A 401 -15.91 -12.69 -18.27
CA LEU A 401 -14.62 -13.11 -18.83
C LEU A 401 -13.48 -12.23 -18.33
N PHE A 402 -13.63 -10.90 -18.40
CA PHE A 402 -12.66 -9.98 -17.78
C PHE A 402 -13.31 -9.22 -16.62
N ALA A 403 -12.60 -9.17 -15.49
CA ALA A 403 -13.10 -8.54 -14.26
C ALA A 403 -13.55 -7.08 -14.46
N HIS A 404 -12.88 -6.30 -15.32
CA HIS A 404 -13.24 -4.91 -15.59
C HIS A 404 -14.51 -4.76 -16.45
N TRP A 405 -14.91 -5.74 -17.24
CA TRP A 405 -16.15 -5.71 -18.00
C TRP A 405 -17.36 -5.72 -17.07
N ARG A 406 -17.34 -6.54 -16.03
CA ARG A 406 -18.40 -6.62 -15.02
C ARG A 406 -18.64 -5.27 -14.31
N VAL A 407 -17.56 -4.55 -13.97
CA VAL A 407 -17.67 -3.26 -13.27
C VAL A 407 -18.24 -2.16 -14.17
N ALA A 408 -17.87 -2.15 -15.43
CA ALA A 408 -18.41 -1.21 -16.41
C ALA A 408 -19.92 -1.42 -16.62
N LEU A 409 -20.37 -2.68 -16.75
CA LEU A 409 -21.77 -3.05 -16.94
C LEU A 409 -22.66 -2.73 -15.75
N SER A 410 -22.24 -3.03 -14.52
CA SER A 410 -23.05 -2.77 -13.32
C SER A 410 -23.43 -1.28 -13.19
N ARG A 411 -22.57 -0.38 -13.67
CA ARG A 411 -22.84 1.07 -13.64
C ARG A 411 -23.78 1.52 -14.77
N LEU A 412 -23.72 0.88 -15.92
CA LEU A 412 -24.66 1.14 -17.01
C LEU A 412 -26.10 0.75 -16.64
N LEU A 413 -26.27 -0.38 -15.94
CA LEU A 413 -27.57 -0.82 -15.44
C LEU A 413 -28.16 0.14 -14.40
N THR A 414 -27.32 0.74 -13.53
CA THR A 414 -27.77 1.73 -12.54
C THR A 414 -28.10 3.10 -13.17
N PHE A 415 -27.46 3.45 -14.30
CA PHE A 415 -27.77 4.67 -15.05
C PHE A 415 -28.98 4.49 -16.01
N ALA A 416 -29.28 3.26 -16.36
CA ALA A 416 -30.29 2.88 -17.37
C ALA A 416 -31.74 2.97 -16.88
N MET A 417 -31.99 3.38 -15.66
CA MET A 417 -33.35 3.47 -15.12
C MET A 417 -34.21 4.64 -15.68
N SER A 418 -33.73 5.38 -16.71
CA SER A 418 -34.64 6.21 -17.52
C SER A 418 -34.17 6.31 -18.96
N ASN A 419 -34.86 5.58 -19.86
CA ASN A 419 -34.71 5.67 -21.32
C ASN A 419 -34.83 7.12 -21.84
N ASP A 420 -35.57 7.98 -21.17
CA ASP A 420 -35.74 9.39 -21.52
C ASP A 420 -34.45 10.21 -21.40
N LYS A 421 -33.56 9.88 -20.46
CA LYS A 421 -32.28 10.61 -20.33
C LYS A 421 -31.28 10.21 -21.41
N LEU A 422 -31.32 8.97 -21.88
CA LEU A 422 -30.43 8.51 -22.95
C LEU A 422 -30.84 9.15 -24.29
N ARG A 423 -32.14 9.22 -24.56
CA ARG A 423 -32.68 9.91 -25.75
C ARG A 423 -32.32 11.41 -25.76
N ARG A 424 -32.39 12.10 -24.62
CA ARG A 424 -31.96 13.49 -24.47
C ARG A 424 -30.44 13.71 -24.66
N ALA A 425 -29.65 12.67 -24.48
CA ALA A 425 -28.20 12.68 -24.73
C ALA A 425 -27.84 12.22 -26.16
N GLY A 426 -28.82 12.04 -27.05
CA GLY A 426 -28.62 11.66 -28.44
C GLY A 426 -28.45 10.17 -28.72
N TYR A 427 -28.72 9.31 -27.71
CA TYR A 427 -28.62 7.85 -27.88
C TYR A 427 -30.00 7.21 -28.12
N ALA A 428 -30.13 6.47 -29.22
CA ALA A 428 -31.38 5.80 -29.55
C ALA A 428 -31.73 4.64 -28.60
N SER A 429 -30.71 4.05 -27.96
CA SER A 429 -30.88 2.96 -27.02
C SER A 429 -29.74 2.91 -25.97
N LEU A 430 -29.96 2.14 -24.89
CA LEU A 430 -28.91 1.76 -23.94
C LEU A 430 -27.75 1.09 -24.67
N MET A 431 -28.03 0.42 -25.78
CA MET A 431 -27.06 -0.27 -26.61
C MET A 431 -26.13 0.71 -27.33
N ASP A 432 -26.62 1.87 -27.79
CA ASP A 432 -25.81 2.87 -28.49
C ASP A 432 -24.90 3.60 -27.52
N TYR A 433 -25.37 3.92 -26.32
CA TYR A 433 -24.56 4.43 -25.23
C TYR A 433 -23.50 3.41 -24.82
N TYR A 434 -23.81 2.12 -24.81
CA TYR A 434 -22.92 1.03 -24.54
C TYR A 434 -21.84 0.86 -25.62
N LEU A 435 -22.19 1.07 -26.88
CA LEU A 435 -21.26 1.01 -28.01
C LEU A 435 -20.24 2.16 -27.98
N GLU A 436 -20.55 3.28 -27.36
CA GLU A 436 -19.63 4.40 -27.16
C GLU A 436 -18.68 4.16 -25.96
N TRP A 437 -19.11 3.37 -24.98
CA TRP A 437 -18.28 2.91 -23.87
C TRP A 437 -17.32 1.78 -24.26
N TYR A 438 -17.78 0.90 -25.15
CA TYR A 438 -16.90 -0.02 -25.86
C TYR A 438 -16.67 0.66 -27.24
N PRO A 439 -15.45 1.15 -27.50
CA PRO A 439 -15.21 1.94 -28.70
C PRO A 439 -15.82 1.27 -29.91
N LYS A 440 -16.65 2.05 -30.65
CA LYS A 440 -17.28 1.65 -31.93
C LYS A 440 -16.27 1.22 -32.94
#